data_be733ec5a2d6e1da3760020b6cdae3d8
#
_entry.id   be733ec5a2d6e1da3760020b6cdae3d8
#
_cell.length_a   1.000
_cell.length_b   1.000
_cell.length_c   1.000
_cell.angle_alpha   90.00
_cell.angle_beta   90.00
_cell.angle_gamma   90.00
#
_symmetry.space_group_name_H-M   'P 1'
#
loop_
_entity.id
_entity.type
_entity.pdbx_description
1 polymer ?
#
loop_
_entity_poly.entity_id
_entity_poly.type
_entity_poly.pdbx_seq_one_letter_code
_entity_poly.pdbx_strand_id
1 'polypeptide(L)'
;MARIGRMTNSITAIKPERLAQYAKDFNADRANLVAANAAVSSGVLEAATDYKGQRALPRDFSIELKQGSITNQRRSGRCWMFASLNTLRYELMHQWGLDDFEFSETYLFFWDAMEKSNTYLENVFATLDEPTDSRLFQEINYGPADDGGWWQMFAALVDKYGLVPKSAYPESANSKDSDAFKQYLNSRLRQFAADLRERYAAGATVDELRAVKDTTCPPCTACAPSRWASRRRSSTSWPA
;
A
#
# COMPACT_ATOMS: atom_id res chain seq x y z
N MET A 1 10.58 15.71 -42.56
CA MET A 1 11.51 15.14 -41.55
C MET A 1 12.08 16.28 -40.71
N ALA A 2 11.51 16.52 -39.54
CA ALA A 2 11.97 17.53 -38.60
C ALA A 2 13.06 16.90 -37.71
N ARG A 3 14.29 17.49 -37.78
CA ARG A 3 15.39 17.11 -36.87
C ARG A 3 15.03 17.52 -35.45
N ILE A 4 14.79 16.56 -34.60
CA ILE A 4 14.73 16.75 -33.14
C ILE A 4 16.16 17.12 -32.72
N GLY A 5 16.37 18.40 -32.39
CA GLY A 5 17.63 18.90 -31.85
C GLY A 5 17.92 18.20 -30.52
N ARG A 6 19.06 17.54 -30.43
CA ARG A 6 19.61 16.97 -29.20
C ARG A 6 19.84 18.12 -28.21
N MET A 7 18.97 18.29 -27.23
CA MET A 7 19.26 19.16 -26.08
C MET A 7 20.43 18.51 -25.32
N THR A 8 21.62 18.99 -25.52
CA THR A 8 22.77 18.72 -24.65
C THR A 8 22.53 19.53 -23.38
N ASN A 9 21.85 18.96 -22.38
CA ASN A 9 21.86 19.49 -21.02
C ASN A 9 23.29 19.33 -20.49
N SER A 10 24.12 20.35 -20.68
CA SER A 10 25.38 20.44 -19.98
C SER A 10 25.10 20.78 -18.52
N ILE A 11 25.19 19.79 -17.65
CA ILE A 11 25.15 20.01 -16.20
C ILE A 11 26.41 20.80 -15.86
N THR A 12 26.23 22.09 -15.51
CA THR A 12 27.33 22.94 -15.08
C THR A 12 27.54 22.77 -13.57
N ALA A 13 28.72 22.33 -13.18
CA ALA A 13 29.10 22.21 -11.77
C ALA A 13 29.11 23.60 -11.08
N ILE A 14 28.73 23.63 -9.81
CA ILE A 14 28.82 24.85 -9.00
C ILE A 14 30.30 25.16 -8.75
N LYS A 15 30.73 26.36 -9.15
CA LYS A 15 32.11 26.81 -8.96
C LYS A 15 32.38 27.19 -7.51
N PRO A 16 33.61 27.01 -6.98
CA PRO A 16 33.96 27.36 -5.59
C PRO A 16 33.67 28.82 -5.23
N GLU A 17 33.90 29.76 -6.19
CA GLU A 17 33.63 31.17 -5.99
C GLU A 17 32.12 31.44 -5.77
N ARG A 18 31.27 30.69 -6.44
CA ARG A 18 29.82 30.77 -6.27
C ARG A 18 29.39 30.26 -4.88
N LEU A 19 30.02 29.19 -4.42
CA LEU A 19 29.78 28.66 -3.05
C LEU A 19 30.21 29.66 -1.98
N ALA A 20 31.37 30.31 -2.16
CA ALA A 20 31.85 31.35 -1.26
C ALA A 20 30.89 32.56 -1.22
N GLN A 21 30.34 32.95 -2.36
CA GLN A 21 29.33 34.02 -2.42
C GLN A 21 28.05 33.64 -1.70
N TYR A 22 27.53 32.42 -1.91
CA TYR A 22 26.33 31.93 -1.19
C TYR A 22 26.56 31.91 0.32
N ALA A 23 27.71 31.44 0.78
CA ALA A 23 28.04 31.46 2.20
C ALA A 23 28.11 32.89 2.77
N LYS A 24 28.68 33.83 2.02
CA LYS A 24 28.73 35.24 2.44
C LYS A 24 27.33 35.84 2.54
N ASP A 25 26.49 35.64 1.51
CA ASP A 25 25.12 36.18 1.47
C ASP A 25 24.27 35.58 2.59
N PHE A 26 24.36 34.28 2.84
CA PHE A 26 23.67 33.61 3.94
C PHE A 26 24.07 34.15 5.29
N ASN A 27 25.37 34.30 5.54
CA ASN A 27 25.90 34.78 6.80
C ASN A 27 25.69 36.30 7.06
N ALA A 28 25.37 37.07 6.02
CA ALA A 28 25.08 38.49 6.14
C ALA A 28 23.71 38.76 6.82
N ASP A 29 22.80 37.81 6.78
CA ASP A 29 21.49 37.91 7.42
C ASP A 29 21.48 37.19 8.78
N ARG A 30 21.28 37.96 9.87
CA ARG A 30 21.17 37.40 11.22
C ARG A 30 19.99 36.42 11.35
N ALA A 31 18.90 36.61 10.61
CA ALA A 31 17.75 35.70 10.66
C ALA A 31 18.14 34.32 10.18
N ASN A 32 18.95 34.25 9.12
CA ASN A 32 19.47 32.98 8.59
C ASN A 32 20.33 32.24 9.60
N LEU A 33 21.20 32.98 10.34
CA LEU A 33 22.04 32.37 11.37
C LEU A 33 21.24 31.84 12.55
N VAL A 34 20.22 32.57 12.98
CA VAL A 34 19.31 32.10 14.06
C VAL A 34 18.54 30.86 13.61
N ALA A 35 17.97 30.88 12.39
CA ALA A 35 17.23 29.75 11.85
C ALA A 35 18.13 28.52 11.68
N ALA A 36 19.36 28.69 11.19
CA ALA A 36 20.33 27.61 11.05
C ALA A 36 20.69 26.97 12.40
N ASN A 37 20.96 27.80 13.41
CA ASN A 37 21.28 27.30 14.76
C ASN A 37 20.07 26.55 15.38
N ALA A 38 18.85 27.06 15.20
CA ALA A 38 17.65 26.39 15.65
C ALA A 38 17.47 25.03 14.92
N ALA A 39 17.64 25.01 13.59
CA ALA A 39 17.50 23.79 12.79
C ALA A 39 18.57 22.74 13.14
N VAL A 40 19.81 23.16 13.44
CA VAL A 40 20.89 22.24 13.86
C VAL A 40 20.64 21.69 15.26
N SER A 41 20.11 22.48 16.17
CA SER A 41 19.87 22.04 17.56
C SER A 41 18.60 21.23 17.75
N SER A 42 17.52 21.55 17.03
CA SER A 42 16.18 20.97 17.25
C SER A 42 15.63 20.19 16.04
N GLY A 43 16.33 20.21 14.91
CA GLY A 43 15.84 19.65 13.65
C GLY A 43 15.04 20.67 12.82
N VAL A 44 15.04 20.49 11.51
CA VAL A 44 14.45 21.45 10.54
C VAL A 44 12.95 21.63 10.75
N LEU A 45 12.21 20.52 10.98
CA LEU A 45 10.75 20.54 11.14
C LEU A 45 10.34 21.31 12.41
N GLU A 46 11.03 21.06 13.52
CA GLU A 46 10.76 21.76 14.79
C GLU A 46 11.10 23.24 14.67
N ALA A 47 12.25 23.58 14.10
CA ALA A 47 12.67 24.98 13.91
C ALA A 47 11.73 25.77 12.98
N ALA A 48 11.09 25.09 12.01
CA ALA A 48 10.15 25.70 11.07
C ALA A 48 8.70 25.77 11.59
N THR A 49 8.41 25.22 12.76
CA THR A 49 7.05 25.17 13.29
C THR A 49 6.52 26.57 13.63
N ASP A 50 5.40 26.96 13.02
CA ASP A 50 4.68 28.20 13.36
C ASP A 50 3.75 27.98 14.57
N TYR A 51 4.28 28.18 15.76
CA TYR A 51 3.50 28.06 17.00
C TYR A 51 2.35 29.08 17.10
N LYS A 52 2.48 30.26 16.45
CA LYS A 52 1.40 31.24 16.43
C LYS A 52 0.24 30.71 15.57
N GLY A 53 0.54 30.18 14.40
CA GLY A 53 -0.43 29.54 13.52
C GLY A 53 -1.09 28.35 14.19
N GLN A 54 -0.31 27.45 14.82
CA GLN A 54 -0.84 26.30 15.55
C GLN A 54 -1.84 26.68 16.66
N ARG A 55 -1.56 27.75 17.42
CA ARG A 55 -2.47 28.24 18.47
C ARG A 55 -3.72 28.91 17.93
N ALA A 56 -3.66 29.41 16.70
CA ALA A 56 -4.81 30.04 16.04
C ALA A 56 -5.74 29.02 15.35
N LEU A 57 -5.31 27.76 15.19
CA LEU A 57 -6.17 26.73 14.62
C LEU A 57 -7.33 26.41 15.57
N PRO A 58 -8.59 26.50 15.09
CA PRO A 58 -9.74 26.08 15.88
C PRO A 58 -9.65 24.56 16.12
N ARG A 59 -9.89 24.14 17.35
CA ARG A 59 -9.88 22.72 17.74
C ARG A 59 -11.30 22.17 17.94
N ASP A 60 -12.29 23.07 17.89
CA ASP A 60 -13.69 22.74 18.04
C ASP A 60 -14.35 22.68 16.66
N PHE A 61 -15.15 21.66 16.43
CA PHE A 61 -15.89 21.46 15.20
C PHE A 61 -17.34 21.86 15.41
N SER A 62 -17.97 22.50 14.43
CA SER A 62 -19.39 22.87 14.47
C SER A 62 -20.32 21.66 14.35
N ILE A 63 -19.83 20.57 13.79
CA ILE A 63 -20.53 19.30 13.64
C ILE A 63 -19.59 18.20 14.09
N GLU A 64 -20.01 17.41 15.08
CA GLU A 64 -19.30 16.25 15.58
C GLU A 64 -20.16 15.00 15.39
N LEU A 65 -19.64 14.02 14.67
CA LEU A 65 -20.33 12.77 14.39
C LEU A 65 -19.94 11.70 15.42
N LYS A 66 -20.93 10.97 15.95
CA LYS A 66 -20.70 9.83 16.83
C LYS A 66 -20.21 8.64 16.01
N GLN A 67 -18.90 8.40 16.00
CA GLN A 67 -18.25 7.39 15.16
C GLN A 67 -17.88 6.08 15.88
N GLY A 68 -18.21 5.94 17.16
CA GLY A 68 -17.73 4.82 17.97
C GLY A 68 -16.24 4.90 18.32
N SER A 69 -15.62 3.77 18.66
CA SER A 69 -14.21 3.71 19.04
C SER A 69 -13.27 3.99 17.85
N ILE A 70 -12.08 4.52 18.13
CA ILE A 70 -11.07 4.81 17.09
C ILE A 70 -10.46 3.50 16.60
N THR A 71 -10.51 3.27 15.30
CA THR A 71 -9.84 2.16 14.63
C THR A 71 -8.36 2.46 14.40
N ASN A 72 -7.51 1.44 14.36
CA ASN A 72 -6.06 1.62 14.23
C ASN A 72 -5.43 0.58 13.30
N GLN A 73 -4.90 1.04 12.17
CA GLN A 73 -4.24 0.17 11.19
C GLN A 73 -2.88 -0.39 11.64
N ARG A 74 -2.31 0.14 12.73
CA ARG A 74 -0.97 -0.23 13.20
C ARG A 74 0.11 0.02 12.13
N ARG A 75 1.06 -0.90 11.98
CA ARG A 75 2.16 -0.85 10.99
C ARG A 75 1.78 -1.63 9.73
N SER A 76 0.73 -1.19 9.05
CA SER A 76 0.28 -1.83 7.82
C SER A 76 -0.21 -0.79 6.80
N GLY A 77 -0.07 -1.04 5.52
CA GLY A 77 -0.50 -0.16 4.43
C GLY A 77 -2.00 -0.22 4.13
N ARG A 78 -2.85 -0.40 5.14
CA ARG A 78 -4.30 -0.56 5.00
C ARG A 78 -5.12 0.73 5.19
N CYS A 79 -4.49 1.92 5.19
CA CYS A 79 -5.19 3.18 5.44
C CYS A 79 -6.42 3.40 4.56
N TRP A 80 -6.33 3.08 3.26
CA TRP A 80 -7.42 3.15 2.30
C TRP A 80 -8.61 2.24 2.67
N MET A 81 -8.32 1.06 3.20
CA MET A 81 -9.31 0.08 3.64
C MET A 81 -9.99 0.53 4.93
N PHE A 82 -9.21 0.98 5.91
CA PHE A 82 -9.73 1.55 7.16
C PHE A 82 -10.62 2.77 6.91
N ALA A 83 -10.19 3.70 6.05
CA ALA A 83 -10.98 4.88 5.70
C ALA A 83 -12.33 4.49 5.09
N SER A 84 -12.32 3.56 4.12
CA SER A 84 -13.52 3.09 3.45
C SER A 84 -14.47 2.33 4.38
N LEU A 85 -13.94 1.43 5.22
CA LEU A 85 -14.74 0.66 6.18
C LEU A 85 -15.33 1.54 7.29
N ASN A 86 -14.60 2.58 7.73
CA ASN A 86 -15.13 3.53 8.71
C ASN A 86 -16.31 4.33 8.17
N THR A 87 -16.35 4.64 6.88
CA THR A 87 -17.53 5.27 6.26
C THR A 87 -18.74 4.35 6.32
N LEU A 88 -18.61 3.09 5.91
CA LEU A 88 -19.69 2.10 5.96
C LEU A 88 -20.11 1.77 7.41
N ARG A 89 -19.13 1.70 8.32
CA ARG A 89 -19.36 1.50 9.75
C ARG A 89 -20.26 2.57 10.35
N TYR A 90 -20.02 3.84 10.02
CA TYR A 90 -20.82 4.95 10.49
C TYR A 90 -22.29 4.79 10.08
N GLU A 91 -22.56 4.52 8.81
CA GLU A 91 -23.91 4.32 8.29
C GLU A 91 -24.60 3.12 8.97
N LEU A 92 -23.89 1.99 9.10
CA LEU A 92 -24.45 0.78 9.74
C LEU A 92 -24.76 1.01 11.22
N MET A 93 -23.87 1.65 11.96
CA MET A 93 -24.10 1.99 13.37
C MET A 93 -25.32 2.90 13.57
N HIS A 94 -25.50 3.88 12.68
CA HIS A 94 -26.64 4.79 12.70
C HIS A 94 -27.95 4.06 12.40
N GLN A 95 -27.94 3.20 11.36
CA GLN A 95 -29.11 2.45 10.92
C GLN A 95 -29.58 1.45 11.98
N TRP A 96 -28.64 0.80 12.70
CA TRP A 96 -28.95 -0.25 13.65
C TRP A 96 -28.92 0.21 15.11
N GLY A 97 -28.66 1.49 15.36
CA GLY A 97 -28.61 2.04 16.72
C GLY A 97 -27.49 1.45 17.58
N LEU A 98 -26.33 1.14 16.98
CA LEU A 98 -25.18 0.57 17.67
C LEU A 98 -24.30 1.67 18.26
N ASP A 99 -23.83 1.48 19.48
CA ASP A 99 -22.87 2.38 20.11
C ASP A 99 -21.46 2.20 19.57
N ASP A 100 -21.09 0.98 19.23
CA ASP A 100 -19.79 0.63 18.63
C ASP A 100 -19.90 -0.61 17.75
N PHE A 101 -19.14 -0.61 16.67
CA PHE A 101 -19.04 -1.72 15.74
C PHE A 101 -17.74 -1.57 14.92
N GLU A 102 -17.15 -2.66 14.46
CA GLU A 102 -16.00 -2.63 13.57
C GLU A 102 -16.08 -3.79 12.59
N PHE A 103 -15.89 -3.49 11.30
CA PHE A 103 -15.68 -4.50 10.27
C PHE A 103 -14.28 -5.09 10.38
N SER A 104 -14.08 -6.29 9.82
CA SER A 104 -12.77 -6.92 9.76
C SER A 104 -11.96 -6.40 8.58
N GLU A 105 -11.01 -5.53 8.83
CA GLU A 105 -10.02 -5.08 7.84
C GLU A 105 -9.08 -6.22 7.46
N THR A 106 -8.83 -7.15 8.38
CA THR A 106 -7.98 -8.33 8.13
C THR A 106 -8.59 -9.29 7.11
N TYR A 107 -9.92 -9.39 7.09
CA TYR A 107 -10.62 -10.17 6.08
C TYR A 107 -10.39 -9.62 4.67
N LEU A 108 -10.60 -8.34 4.48
CA LEU A 108 -10.36 -7.70 3.18
C LEU A 108 -8.87 -7.64 2.83
N PHE A 109 -7.98 -7.47 3.80
CA PHE A 109 -6.53 -7.52 3.59
C PHE A 109 -6.07 -8.86 2.99
N PHE A 110 -6.66 -9.96 3.45
CA PHE A 110 -6.40 -11.26 2.86
C PHE A 110 -6.81 -11.31 1.39
N TRP A 111 -8.02 -10.88 1.07
CA TRP A 111 -8.51 -10.89 -0.30
C TRP A 111 -7.76 -9.92 -1.21
N ASP A 112 -7.38 -8.77 -0.69
CA ASP A 112 -6.50 -7.82 -1.40
C ASP A 112 -5.17 -8.48 -1.79
N ALA A 113 -4.52 -9.16 -0.86
CA ALA A 113 -3.29 -9.89 -1.14
C ALA A 113 -3.47 -10.98 -2.20
N MET A 114 -4.62 -11.69 -2.17
CA MET A 114 -4.96 -12.70 -3.17
C MET A 114 -5.16 -12.09 -4.55
N GLU A 115 -5.94 -11.01 -4.67
CA GLU A 115 -6.23 -10.36 -5.95
C GLU A 115 -4.99 -9.70 -6.56
N LYS A 116 -4.17 -9.03 -5.75
CA LYS A 116 -2.90 -8.47 -6.20
C LYS A 116 -1.94 -9.55 -6.70
N SER A 117 -1.86 -10.66 -5.99
CA SER A 117 -1.03 -11.80 -6.42
C SER A 117 -1.53 -12.40 -7.73
N ASN A 118 -2.84 -12.52 -7.90
CA ASN A 118 -3.44 -12.98 -9.15
C ASN A 118 -3.13 -12.01 -10.29
N THR A 119 -3.33 -10.71 -10.08
CA THR A 119 -3.02 -9.66 -11.07
C THR A 119 -1.55 -9.67 -11.46
N TYR A 120 -0.65 -9.80 -10.49
CA TYR A 120 0.78 -9.94 -10.76
C TYR A 120 1.07 -11.12 -11.69
N LEU A 121 0.52 -12.30 -11.41
CA LEU A 121 0.74 -13.49 -12.22
C LEU A 121 0.13 -13.37 -13.63
N GLU A 122 -1.04 -12.71 -13.76
CA GLU A 122 -1.59 -12.40 -15.09
C GLU A 122 -0.69 -11.44 -15.89
N ASN A 123 -0.11 -10.46 -15.23
CA ASN A 123 0.88 -9.57 -15.84
C ASN A 123 2.17 -10.32 -16.23
N VAL A 124 2.60 -11.32 -15.44
CA VAL A 124 3.71 -12.21 -15.82
C VAL A 124 3.37 -12.98 -17.08
N PHE A 125 2.17 -13.55 -17.20
CA PHE A 125 1.73 -14.23 -18.44
C PHE A 125 1.71 -13.29 -19.65
N ALA A 126 1.25 -12.05 -19.46
CA ALA A 126 1.21 -11.05 -20.53
C ALA A 126 2.61 -10.58 -20.98
N THR A 127 3.64 -10.88 -20.19
CA THR A 127 5.02 -10.42 -20.43
C THR A 127 6.02 -11.57 -20.56
N LEU A 128 5.58 -12.78 -20.87
CA LEU A 128 6.46 -13.95 -21.01
C LEU A 128 7.53 -13.76 -22.11
N ASP A 129 7.18 -13.06 -23.19
CA ASP A 129 8.08 -12.77 -24.32
C ASP A 129 9.00 -11.56 -24.05
N GLU A 130 8.74 -10.78 -22.99
CA GLU A 130 9.56 -9.62 -22.64
C GLU A 130 10.89 -10.06 -22.02
N PRO A 131 12.01 -9.41 -22.36
CA PRO A 131 13.28 -9.62 -21.65
C PRO A 131 13.16 -9.30 -20.15
N THR A 132 13.90 -10.01 -19.30
CA THR A 132 13.87 -9.79 -17.84
C THR A 132 14.40 -8.41 -17.42
N ASP A 133 15.19 -7.75 -18.27
CA ASP A 133 15.71 -6.40 -18.10
C ASP A 133 14.84 -5.32 -18.78
N SER A 134 13.71 -5.71 -19.41
CA SER A 134 12.78 -4.73 -19.98
C SER A 134 12.18 -3.86 -18.88
N ARG A 135 11.99 -2.59 -19.16
CA ARG A 135 11.38 -1.64 -18.21
C ARG A 135 10.01 -2.09 -17.75
N LEU A 136 9.22 -2.69 -18.65
CA LEU A 136 7.87 -3.17 -18.34
C LEU A 136 7.93 -4.30 -17.31
N PHE A 137 8.78 -5.32 -17.54
CA PHE A 137 8.90 -6.44 -16.60
C PHE A 137 9.49 -6.00 -15.26
N GLN A 138 10.46 -5.10 -15.26
CA GLN A 138 11.03 -4.53 -14.04
C GLN A 138 9.98 -3.83 -13.19
N GLU A 139 9.09 -3.02 -13.81
CA GLU A 139 8.01 -2.32 -13.12
C GLU A 139 7.00 -3.31 -12.52
N ILE A 140 6.54 -4.30 -13.30
CA ILE A 140 5.64 -5.36 -12.80
C ILE A 140 6.25 -6.09 -11.61
N ASN A 141 7.56 -6.35 -11.67
CA ASN A 141 8.26 -7.14 -10.67
C ASN A 141 8.71 -6.35 -9.44
N TYR A 142 8.54 -5.01 -9.43
CA TYR A 142 8.97 -4.16 -8.32
C TYR A 142 8.21 -4.46 -7.03
N GLY A 143 6.88 -4.49 -7.07
CA GLY A 143 6.02 -4.73 -5.92
C GLY A 143 4.83 -5.63 -6.23
N PRO A 144 5.03 -6.97 -6.39
CA PRO A 144 3.99 -7.90 -6.85
C PRO A 144 2.66 -7.82 -6.11
N ALA A 145 2.70 -7.63 -4.78
CA ALA A 145 1.52 -7.55 -3.92
C ALA A 145 1.71 -6.51 -2.80
N ASP A 146 2.26 -5.35 -3.16
CA ASP A 146 2.54 -4.28 -2.21
C ASP A 146 1.26 -3.67 -1.61
N ASP A 147 1.45 -2.98 -0.49
CA ASP A 147 0.39 -2.28 0.21
C ASP A 147 -0.13 -1.07 -0.59
N GLY A 148 -1.25 -0.52 -0.14
CA GLY A 148 -1.93 0.58 -0.81
C GLY A 148 -3.10 0.15 -1.66
N GLY A 149 -3.97 1.10 -1.98
CA GLY A 149 -5.15 0.91 -2.80
C GLY A 149 -6.03 2.17 -2.78
N TRP A 150 -7.14 2.12 -3.49
CA TRP A 150 -8.09 3.22 -3.63
C TRP A 150 -9.52 2.69 -3.64
N TRP A 151 -10.48 3.62 -3.67
CA TRP A 151 -11.90 3.32 -3.52
C TRP A 151 -12.42 2.22 -4.46
N GLN A 152 -12.05 2.23 -5.74
CA GLN A 152 -12.55 1.22 -6.68
C GLN A 152 -12.06 -0.19 -6.34
N MET A 153 -10.82 -0.33 -5.83
CA MET A 153 -10.32 -1.62 -5.35
C MET A 153 -11.10 -2.10 -4.13
N PHE A 154 -11.37 -1.19 -3.19
CA PHE A 154 -12.19 -1.50 -2.02
C PHE A 154 -13.60 -1.95 -2.44
N ALA A 155 -14.27 -1.19 -3.30
CA ALA A 155 -15.61 -1.52 -3.79
C ALA A 155 -15.64 -2.89 -4.47
N ALA A 156 -14.65 -3.19 -5.33
CA ALA A 156 -14.55 -4.50 -5.99
C ALA A 156 -14.33 -5.66 -5.01
N LEU A 157 -13.53 -5.45 -3.96
CA LEU A 157 -13.33 -6.45 -2.91
C LEU A 157 -14.63 -6.72 -2.13
N VAL A 158 -15.36 -5.66 -1.78
CA VAL A 158 -16.63 -5.78 -1.05
C VAL A 158 -17.69 -6.45 -1.92
N ASP A 159 -17.80 -6.07 -3.18
CA ASP A 159 -18.75 -6.69 -4.13
C ASP A 159 -18.49 -8.19 -4.30
N LYS A 160 -17.22 -8.57 -4.45
CA LYS A 160 -16.82 -9.96 -4.69
C LYS A 160 -16.82 -10.85 -3.45
N TYR A 161 -16.41 -10.33 -2.30
CA TYR A 161 -16.16 -11.12 -1.09
C TYR A 161 -17.05 -10.77 0.10
N GLY A 162 -17.77 -9.66 0.02
CA GLY A 162 -18.60 -9.16 1.12
C GLY A 162 -17.78 -8.59 2.28
N LEU A 163 -18.48 -8.37 3.39
CA LEU A 163 -17.92 -7.86 4.64
C LEU A 163 -18.24 -8.79 5.78
N VAL A 164 -17.37 -8.84 6.78
CA VAL A 164 -17.58 -9.57 8.02
C VAL A 164 -17.26 -8.71 9.23
N PRO A 165 -17.91 -8.92 10.40
CA PRO A 165 -17.56 -8.25 11.63
C PRO A 165 -16.13 -8.62 12.08
N LYS A 166 -15.46 -7.72 12.76
CA LYS A 166 -14.11 -7.95 13.34
C LYS A 166 -14.08 -9.14 14.29
N SER A 167 -15.16 -9.37 15.02
CA SER A 167 -15.29 -10.53 15.91
C SER A 167 -15.23 -11.86 15.17
N ALA A 168 -15.74 -11.93 13.93
CA ALA A 168 -15.70 -13.14 13.11
C ALA A 168 -14.31 -13.38 12.50
N TYR A 169 -13.55 -12.32 12.26
CA TYR A 169 -12.25 -12.38 11.64
C TYR A 169 -11.29 -11.35 12.25
N PRO A 170 -10.68 -11.66 13.41
CA PRO A 170 -9.89 -10.71 14.19
C PRO A 170 -8.51 -10.44 13.57
N GLU A 171 -7.85 -9.39 14.06
CA GLU A 171 -6.48 -9.04 13.72
C GLU A 171 -5.49 -10.16 14.04
N SER A 172 -4.55 -10.38 13.11
CA SER A 172 -3.41 -11.28 13.25
C SER A 172 -2.11 -10.50 13.49
N ALA A 173 -1.02 -11.18 13.80
CA ALA A 173 0.31 -10.57 13.86
C ALA A 173 0.69 -9.95 12.50
N ASN A 174 0.45 -10.67 11.41
CA ASN A 174 0.77 -10.21 10.05
C ASN A 174 -0.13 -9.07 9.54
N SER A 175 -1.34 -8.92 10.06
CA SER A 175 -2.18 -7.77 9.71
C SER A 175 -1.83 -6.53 10.52
N LYS A 176 -1.34 -6.69 11.75
CA LYS A 176 -0.87 -5.58 12.61
C LYS A 176 0.48 -5.02 12.16
N ASP A 177 1.35 -5.87 11.62
CA ASP A 177 2.63 -5.50 11.01
C ASP A 177 2.80 -6.31 9.72
N SER A 178 2.58 -5.64 8.58
CA SER A 178 2.51 -6.32 7.27
C SER A 178 3.88 -6.48 6.60
N ASP A 179 4.94 -5.86 7.08
CA ASP A 179 6.23 -5.78 6.39
C ASP A 179 6.82 -7.16 6.08
N ALA A 180 7.00 -7.99 7.11
CA ALA A 180 7.59 -9.32 6.95
C ALA A 180 6.72 -10.24 6.07
N PHE A 181 5.39 -10.16 6.23
CA PHE A 181 4.44 -10.91 5.41
C PHE A 181 4.55 -10.50 3.94
N LYS A 182 4.58 -9.20 3.63
CA LYS A 182 4.67 -8.67 2.27
C LYS A 182 6.01 -9.02 1.62
N GLN A 183 7.12 -8.89 2.35
CA GLN A 183 8.43 -9.32 1.86
C GLN A 183 8.45 -10.80 1.48
N TYR A 184 7.91 -11.65 2.34
CA TYR A 184 7.81 -13.09 2.08
C TYR A 184 6.91 -13.38 0.86
N LEU A 185 5.72 -12.80 0.82
CA LEU A 185 4.76 -12.98 -0.28
C LEU A 185 5.37 -12.54 -1.62
N ASN A 186 5.95 -11.35 -1.68
CA ASN A 186 6.59 -10.82 -2.88
C ASN A 186 7.76 -11.68 -3.34
N SER A 187 8.57 -12.19 -2.41
CA SER A 187 9.65 -13.12 -2.71
C SER A 187 9.14 -14.42 -3.33
N ARG A 188 8.08 -15.00 -2.77
CA ARG A 188 7.45 -16.22 -3.30
C ARG A 188 6.81 -16.01 -4.66
N LEU A 189 6.17 -14.87 -4.87
CA LEU A 189 5.59 -14.51 -6.17
C LEU A 189 6.65 -14.35 -7.25
N ARG A 190 7.77 -13.68 -6.94
CA ARG A 190 8.90 -13.56 -7.88
C ARG A 190 9.54 -14.90 -8.19
N GLN A 191 9.72 -15.75 -7.18
CA GLN A 191 10.24 -17.12 -7.41
C GLN A 191 9.31 -17.91 -8.33
N PHE A 192 7.99 -17.82 -8.13
CA PHE A 192 7.03 -18.51 -8.96
C PHE A 192 6.99 -17.94 -10.39
N ALA A 193 7.09 -16.62 -10.54
CA ALA A 193 7.20 -15.98 -11.84
C ALA A 193 8.46 -16.44 -12.61
N ALA A 194 9.59 -16.60 -11.92
CA ALA A 194 10.83 -17.12 -12.51
C ALA A 194 10.64 -18.58 -13.00
N ASP A 195 10.02 -19.44 -12.18
CA ASP A 195 9.69 -20.83 -12.56
C ASP A 195 8.76 -20.88 -13.79
N LEU A 196 7.71 -20.05 -13.83
CA LEU A 196 6.82 -19.97 -15.00
C LEU A 196 7.56 -19.53 -16.27
N ARG A 197 8.43 -18.54 -16.19
CA ARG A 197 9.22 -18.06 -17.33
C ARG A 197 10.26 -19.11 -17.79
N GLU A 198 10.88 -19.83 -16.88
CA GLU A 198 11.79 -20.93 -17.21
C GLU A 198 11.06 -22.06 -17.96
N ARG A 199 9.88 -22.44 -17.48
CA ARG A 199 9.04 -23.45 -18.18
C ARG A 199 8.61 -22.97 -19.56
N TYR A 200 8.24 -21.69 -19.69
CA TYR A 200 7.89 -21.11 -20.98
C TYR A 200 9.07 -21.14 -21.96
N ALA A 201 10.25 -20.77 -21.50
CA ALA A 201 11.47 -20.86 -22.32
C ALA A 201 11.85 -22.31 -22.70
N ALA A 202 11.45 -23.29 -21.89
CA ALA A 202 11.57 -24.71 -22.20
C ALA A 202 10.50 -25.26 -23.16
N GLY A 203 9.55 -24.40 -23.60
CA GLY A 203 8.53 -24.74 -24.59
C GLY A 203 7.13 -25.07 -24.02
N ALA A 204 6.88 -24.85 -22.73
CA ALA A 204 5.55 -25.02 -22.17
C ALA A 204 4.58 -23.98 -22.74
N THR A 205 3.35 -24.39 -23.00
CA THR A 205 2.27 -23.52 -23.47
C THR A 205 1.71 -22.65 -22.33
N VAL A 206 1.09 -21.54 -22.68
CA VAL A 206 0.42 -20.66 -21.68
C VAL A 206 -0.67 -21.42 -20.91
N ASP A 207 -1.40 -22.31 -21.57
CA ASP A 207 -2.45 -23.10 -20.91
C ASP A 207 -1.89 -24.08 -19.87
N GLU A 208 -0.76 -24.72 -20.16
CA GLU A 208 -0.04 -25.56 -19.20
C GLU A 208 0.46 -24.72 -18.00
N LEU A 209 0.98 -23.53 -18.24
CA LEU A 209 1.43 -22.63 -17.19
C LEU A 209 0.26 -22.12 -16.32
N ARG A 210 -0.91 -21.87 -16.91
CA ARG A 210 -2.14 -21.53 -16.18
C ARG A 210 -2.60 -22.69 -15.30
N ALA A 211 -2.54 -23.91 -15.76
CA ALA A 211 -2.84 -25.11 -14.96
C ALA A 211 -1.87 -25.22 -13.75
N VAL A 212 -0.60 -24.90 -13.94
CA VAL A 212 0.38 -24.84 -12.83
C VAL A 212 0.02 -23.74 -11.85
N LYS A 213 -0.37 -22.54 -12.30
CA LYS A 213 -0.85 -21.45 -11.43
C LYS A 213 -2.03 -21.90 -10.57
N ASP A 214 -3.03 -22.55 -11.18
CA ASP A 214 -4.26 -22.97 -10.49
C ASP A 214 -4.00 -24.02 -9.41
N THR A 215 -3.01 -24.91 -9.63
CA THR A 215 -2.64 -25.95 -8.67
C THR A 215 -1.67 -25.48 -7.58
N THR A 216 -0.83 -24.47 -7.86
CA THR A 216 0.27 -24.10 -6.96
C THR A 216 0.01 -22.83 -6.17
N CYS A 217 -0.98 -22.00 -6.55
CA CYS A 217 -1.33 -20.69 -5.99
C CYS A 217 -0.44 -20.22 -4.81
N PRO A 218 0.67 -19.48 -5.04
CA PRO A 218 1.61 -19.09 -3.99
C PRO A 218 0.97 -18.36 -2.80
N PRO A 219 -0.08 -17.50 -3.00
CA PRO A 219 -0.76 -16.88 -1.87
C PRO A 219 -1.51 -17.88 -1.00
N CYS A 220 -2.11 -18.93 -1.59
CA CYS A 220 -2.83 -19.95 -0.83
C CYS A 220 -1.88 -20.72 0.08
N THR A 221 -0.69 -21.06 -0.38
CA THR A 221 0.32 -21.77 0.42
C THR A 221 1.03 -20.85 1.42
N ALA A 222 1.20 -19.56 1.09
CA ALA A 222 1.82 -18.58 1.97
C ALA A 222 0.86 -18.00 3.02
N CYS A 223 -0.44 -17.92 2.68
CA CYS A 223 -1.48 -17.32 3.52
C CYS A 223 -2.34 -18.34 4.25
N ALA A 224 -2.25 -19.63 3.94
CA ALA A 224 -3.05 -20.67 4.53
C ALA A 224 -2.38 -21.33 5.76
N PRO A 225 -2.62 -20.82 6.95
CA PRO A 225 -2.82 -21.72 8.06
C PRO A 225 -4.17 -22.42 7.81
N SER A 226 -4.22 -23.71 8.02
CA SER A 226 -5.33 -24.65 7.76
C SER A 226 -6.71 -24.29 8.35
N ARG A 227 -6.87 -23.13 8.97
CA ARG A 227 -8.11 -22.58 9.55
C ARG A 227 -8.93 -21.69 8.62
N TRP A 228 -8.37 -21.20 7.49
CA TRP A 228 -9.05 -20.26 6.61
C TRP A 228 -10.09 -20.95 5.69
N ALA A 229 -9.75 -22.11 5.17
CA ALA A 229 -10.62 -22.84 4.25
C ALA A 229 -11.82 -23.53 4.94
N SER A 230 -11.73 -23.84 6.23
CA SER A 230 -12.80 -24.57 6.95
C SER A 230 -13.97 -23.69 7.41
N ARG A 231 -13.78 -22.37 7.54
CA ARG A 231 -14.85 -21.45 7.99
C ARG A 231 -15.82 -21.00 6.88
N ARG A 232 -15.51 -21.22 5.60
CA ARG A 232 -16.43 -20.88 4.49
C ARG A 232 -17.73 -21.68 4.49
N ARG A 233 -17.79 -22.83 5.15
CA ARG A 233 -18.99 -23.72 5.11
C ARG A 233 -20.02 -23.43 6.19
N SER A 234 -19.74 -22.57 7.16
CA SER A 234 -20.63 -22.31 8.29
C SER A 234 -21.28 -20.93 8.33
N SER A 235 -20.97 -20.03 7.38
CA SER A 235 -21.49 -18.64 7.42
C SER A 235 -22.67 -18.36 6.49
N THR A 236 -23.29 -19.38 5.89
CA THR A 236 -24.44 -19.20 4.99
C THR A 236 -25.81 -19.24 5.69
N SER A 237 -25.88 -19.11 6.98
CA SER A 237 -27.15 -18.98 7.69
C SER A 237 -27.15 -17.78 8.64
N TRP A 238 -27.40 -16.58 8.10
CA TRP A 238 -27.94 -15.49 8.89
C TRP A 238 -29.46 -15.66 8.93
N PRO A 239 -30.09 -15.59 10.11
CA PRO A 239 -31.56 -15.54 10.16
C PRO A 239 -32.04 -14.24 9.52
N ALA A 240 -33.14 -14.35 8.77
CA ALA A 240 -33.86 -13.26 8.13
C ALA A 240 -34.37 -12.22 9.15
#